data_9ea01c768025b9a821dd44f19219e581
#
_entry.id   9ea01c768025b9a821dd44f19219e581
#
_cell.length_a   1.000
_cell.length_b   1.000
_cell.length_c   1.000
_cell.angle_alpha   90.00
_cell.angle_beta   90.00
_cell.angle_gamma   90.00
#
_symmetry.space_group_name_H-M   'P 1'
#
loop_
_entity.id
_entity.type
_entity.pdbx_description
1 polymer ?
#
loop_
_entity_poly.entity_id
_entity_poly.type
_entity_poly.pdbx_seq_one_letter_code
_entity_poly.pdbx_strand_id
1 'polypeptide(L)'
;MSEIAGHARVVIIGGGVVGVSALYHLAQAGWTDCVLLEKNELTAGSTWHAAGNVPTFSSSWSIMNMQRYSTELYRGLAEAVDYPMNYHVTGSIRLGHSKERLQEFQRVAGMGRYQGMDLDILAPDEIKSRYPFAETHDLTGALYDPYDGDIDPAQLTQALAKGARDLGAKIYRFCPATGVRRENDEWVISTAKGEIRCEYVVNAAGYYAREVGKMFGAAAIATNAGEE
;
A
#
# COMPACT_ATOMS: atom_id res chain seq x y z
N MET A 1 6.40 3.64 -30.21
CA MET A 1 5.59 3.97 -29.01
C MET A 1 4.35 3.06 -29.13
N SER A 2 4.05 2.23 -28.13
CA SER A 2 2.85 1.39 -28.16
C SER A 2 1.61 2.29 -28.14
N GLU A 3 0.67 1.98 -29.03
CA GLU A 3 -0.63 2.62 -29.08
C GLU A 3 -1.39 2.37 -27.76
N ILE A 4 -2.12 3.39 -27.28
CA ILE A 4 -2.91 3.23 -26.05
C ILE A 4 -4.14 2.36 -26.33
N ALA A 5 -4.61 1.60 -25.33
CA ALA A 5 -5.83 0.84 -25.47
C ALA A 5 -7.01 1.82 -25.64
N GLY A 6 -7.85 1.61 -26.67
CA GLY A 6 -9.02 2.46 -26.89
C GLY A 6 -10.14 2.26 -25.88
N HIS A 7 -10.17 1.09 -25.22
CA HIS A 7 -11.15 0.72 -24.20
C HIS A 7 -10.49 -0.11 -23.09
N ALA A 8 -11.01 0.01 -21.88
CA ALA A 8 -10.74 -0.83 -20.72
C ALA A 8 -11.98 -0.87 -19.82
N ARG A 9 -12.16 -1.94 -19.07
CA ARG A 9 -13.22 -1.98 -18.06
C ARG A 9 -12.90 -1.05 -16.88
N VAL A 10 -11.64 -1.06 -16.42
CA VAL A 10 -11.17 -0.20 -15.33
C VAL A 10 -9.93 0.55 -15.76
N VAL A 11 -9.92 1.86 -15.55
CA VAL A 11 -8.72 2.69 -15.63
C VAL A 11 -8.29 3.12 -14.24
N ILE A 12 -7.05 2.85 -13.88
CA ILE A 12 -6.44 3.28 -12.62
C ILE A 12 -5.48 4.45 -12.91
N ILE A 13 -5.63 5.56 -12.21
CA ILE A 13 -4.78 6.73 -12.34
C ILE A 13 -3.83 6.81 -11.15
N GLY A 14 -2.53 6.58 -11.41
CA GLY A 14 -1.45 6.61 -10.42
C GLY A 14 -0.71 5.29 -10.28
N GLY A 15 0.60 5.31 -10.51
CA GLY A 15 1.52 4.16 -10.50
C GLY A 15 2.31 4.00 -9.19
N GLY A 16 1.80 4.52 -8.08
CA GLY A 16 2.28 4.21 -6.74
C GLY A 16 1.80 2.84 -6.26
N VAL A 17 2.26 2.42 -5.06
CA VAL A 17 1.92 1.11 -4.49
C VAL A 17 0.42 0.86 -4.42
N VAL A 18 -0.39 1.87 -4.12
CA VAL A 18 -1.85 1.74 -4.00
C VAL A 18 -2.50 1.42 -5.34
N GLY A 19 -2.17 2.19 -6.40
CA GLY A 19 -2.74 1.96 -7.73
C GLY A 19 -2.28 0.65 -8.35
N VAL A 20 -1.00 0.30 -8.19
CA VAL A 20 -0.46 -0.96 -8.71
C VAL A 20 -1.00 -2.15 -7.94
N SER A 21 -1.19 -2.04 -6.61
CA SER A 21 -1.84 -3.06 -5.81
C SER A 21 -3.30 -3.28 -6.24
N ALA A 22 -4.04 -2.21 -6.47
CA ALA A 22 -5.42 -2.31 -6.98
C ALA A 22 -5.45 -3.03 -8.34
N LEU A 23 -4.54 -2.68 -9.25
CA LEU A 23 -4.42 -3.35 -10.56
C LEU A 23 -4.14 -4.84 -10.43
N TYR A 24 -3.18 -5.21 -9.56
CA TYR A 24 -2.81 -6.60 -9.31
C TYR A 24 -3.99 -7.41 -8.77
N HIS A 25 -4.70 -6.89 -7.76
CA HIS A 25 -5.84 -7.60 -7.16
C HIS A 25 -7.04 -7.70 -8.11
N LEU A 26 -7.30 -6.68 -8.92
CA LEU A 26 -8.32 -6.77 -9.97
C LEU A 26 -7.97 -7.87 -10.99
N ALA A 27 -6.71 -7.90 -11.43
CA ALA A 27 -6.26 -8.93 -12.36
C ALA A 27 -6.34 -10.35 -11.75
N GLN A 28 -5.95 -10.52 -10.47
CA GLN A 28 -6.13 -11.78 -9.74
C GLN A 28 -7.61 -12.20 -9.63
N ALA A 29 -8.51 -11.22 -9.48
CA ALA A 29 -9.96 -11.47 -9.47
C ALA A 29 -10.56 -11.76 -10.85
N GLY A 30 -9.72 -11.87 -11.89
CA GLY A 30 -10.15 -12.16 -13.25
C GLY A 30 -10.55 -10.95 -14.09
N TRP A 31 -10.34 -9.73 -13.59
CA TRP A 31 -10.58 -8.49 -14.33
C TRP A 31 -9.33 -8.14 -15.15
N THR A 32 -9.15 -8.79 -16.28
CA THR A 32 -7.95 -8.65 -17.12
C THR A 32 -7.98 -7.41 -18.03
N ASP A 33 -9.16 -6.86 -18.31
CA ASP A 33 -9.32 -5.61 -19.07
C ASP A 33 -9.17 -4.38 -18.15
N CYS A 34 -7.99 -4.26 -17.56
CA CYS A 34 -7.62 -3.17 -16.67
C CYS A 34 -6.38 -2.45 -17.20
N VAL A 35 -6.41 -1.12 -17.09
CA VAL A 35 -5.33 -0.22 -17.52
C VAL A 35 -4.90 0.66 -16.37
N LEU A 36 -3.59 0.82 -16.17
CA LEU A 36 -3.02 1.80 -15.26
C LEU A 36 -2.29 2.88 -16.05
N LEU A 37 -2.57 4.13 -15.72
CA LEU A 37 -1.91 5.33 -16.24
C LEU A 37 -1.01 5.94 -15.16
N GLU A 38 0.27 6.10 -15.48
CA GLU A 38 1.23 6.80 -14.63
C GLU A 38 1.91 7.93 -15.42
N LYS A 39 1.95 9.12 -14.83
CA LYS A 39 2.53 10.31 -15.47
C LYS A 39 4.04 10.26 -15.61
N ASN A 40 4.71 9.54 -14.72
CA ASN A 40 6.16 9.38 -14.65
C ASN A 40 6.54 7.89 -14.71
N GLU A 41 7.62 7.51 -14.02
CA GLU A 41 7.93 6.12 -13.68
C GLU A 41 7.02 5.62 -12.55
N LEU A 42 6.82 4.29 -12.48
CA LEU A 42 6.21 3.69 -11.31
C LEU A 42 7.00 4.08 -10.05
N THR A 43 6.29 4.28 -8.96
CA THR A 43 6.84 4.66 -7.65
C THR A 43 7.36 6.09 -7.51
N ALA A 44 7.43 6.88 -8.57
CA ALA A 44 8.06 8.21 -8.57
C ALA A 44 7.42 9.23 -7.58
N GLY A 45 6.23 8.95 -7.05
CA GLY A 45 5.56 9.76 -6.03
C GLY A 45 6.01 9.37 -4.61
N SER A 46 5.06 9.37 -3.66
CA SER A 46 5.34 9.10 -2.24
C SER A 46 5.85 7.67 -1.96
N THR A 47 5.63 6.72 -2.87
CA THR A 47 5.97 5.32 -2.65
C THR A 47 7.45 5.11 -2.39
N TRP A 48 8.35 5.67 -3.20
CA TRP A 48 9.78 5.45 -3.02
C TRP A 48 10.38 6.20 -1.83
N HIS A 49 9.66 7.18 -1.28
CA HIS A 49 10.06 7.91 -0.06
C HIS A 49 9.64 7.21 1.23
N ALA A 50 8.84 6.14 1.14
CA ALA A 50 8.35 5.44 2.32
C ALA A 50 9.48 4.69 3.02
N ALA A 51 9.44 4.67 4.36
CA ALA A 51 10.44 3.97 5.18
C ALA A 51 10.42 2.45 5.02
N GLY A 52 9.34 1.90 4.45
CA GLY A 52 9.22 0.47 4.20
C GLY A 52 8.79 -0.36 5.40
N ASN A 53 8.38 0.24 6.51
CA ASN A 53 7.87 -0.51 7.65
C ASN A 53 6.59 -1.28 7.28
N VAL A 54 6.55 -2.55 7.65
CA VAL A 54 5.41 -3.46 7.43
C VAL A 54 4.89 -3.93 8.78
N PRO A 55 3.99 -3.15 9.42
CA PRO A 55 3.41 -3.53 10.69
C PRO A 55 2.26 -4.52 10.50
N THR A 56 2.14 -5.50 11.41
CA THR A 56 1.02 -6.44 11.47
C THR A 56 -0.01 -6.08 12.50
N PHE A 57 0.36 -5.21 13.43
CA PHE A 57 -0.44 -4.86 14.58
C PHE A 57 -1.09 -3.48 14.47
N SER A 58 -2.34 -3.39 14.91
CA SER A 58 -3.05 -2.14 15.15
C SER A 58 -4.01 -2.27 16.33
N SER A 59 -4.30 -1.15 17.02
CA SER A 59 -5.39 -1.08 18.00
C SER A 59 -6.78 -1.14 17.37
N SER A 60 -6.89 -0.99 16.05
CA SER A 60 -8.12 -1.17 15.28
C SER A 60 -8.16 -2.56 14.68
N TRP A 61 -9.23 -3.30 14.96
CA TRP A 61 -9.47 -4.64 14.43
C TRP A 61 -9.44 -4.69 12.90
N SER A 62 -10.12 -3.76 12.24
CA SER A 62 -10.20 -3.71 10.77
C SER A 62 -8.83 -3.43 10.14
N ILE A 63 -8.06 -2.51 10.73
CA ILE A 63 -6.71 -2.18 10.26
C ILE A 63 -5.77 -3.37 10.47
N MET A 64 -5.83 -4.03 11.63
CA MET A 64 -5.03 -5.23 11.91
C MET A 64 -5.29 -6.34 10.88
N ASN A 65 -6.55 -6.57 10.51
CA ASN A 65 -6.89 -7.55 9.46
C ASN A 65 -6.28 -7.18 8.09
N MET A 66 -6.34 -5.91 7.71
CA MET A 66 -5.73 -5.45 6.44
C MET A 66 -4.21 -5.57 6.46
N GLN A 67 -3.57 -5.21 7.58
CA GLN A 67 -2.12 -5.33 7.74
C GLN A 67 -1.68 -6.79 7.68
N ARG A 68 -2.37 -7.67 8.37
CA ARG A 68 -2.11 -9.10 8.33
C ARG A 68 -2.24 -9.66 6.91
N TYR A 69 -3.32 -9.34 6.20
CA TYR A 69 -3.46 -9.72 4.79
C TYR A 69 -2.26 -9.26 3.95
N SER A 70 -1.83 -8.00 4.15
CA SER A 70 -0.69 -7.43 3.42
C SER A 70 0.61 -8.17 3.71
N THR A 71 0.89 -8.48 4.98
CA THR A 71 2.11 -9.23 5.36
C THR A 71 2.11 -10.65 4.83
N GLU A 72 0.97 -11.34 4.84
CA GLU A 72 0.82 -12.66 4.26
C GLU A 72 1.05 -12.64 2.73
N LEU A 73 0.49 -11.63 2.04
CA LEU A 73 0.73 -11.43 0.61
C LEU A 73 2.23 -11.23 0.32
N TYR A 74 2.90 -10.34 1.06
CA TYR A 74 4.30 -9.99 0.78
C TYR A 74 5.26 -11.16 0.97
N ARG A 75 4.98 -12.07 1.91
CA ARG A 75 5.80 -13.27 2.16
C ARG A 75 5.89 -14.20 0.94
N GLY A 76 4.82 -14.32 0.18
CA GLY A 76 4.78 -15.21 -0.98
C GLY A 76 4.91 -14.50 -2.33
N LEU A 77 4.88 -13.16 -2.35
CA LEU A 77 4.75 -12.40 -3.60
C LEU A 77 5.96 -12.58 -4.52
N ALA A 78 7.18 -12.54 -3.98
CA ALA A 78 8.41 -12.68 -4.77
C ALA A 78 8.43 -13.96 -5.59
N GLU A 79 8.08 -15.07 -4.97
CA GLU A 79 7.99 -16.39 -5.63
C GLU A 79 6.81 -16.45 -6.59
N ALA A 80 5.63 -15.96 -6.16
CA ALA A 80 4.41 -16.03 -6.96
C ALA A 80 4.50 -15.27 -8.29
N VAL A 81 5.29 -14.19 -8.36
CA VAL A 81 5.43 -13.36 -9.57
C VAL A 81 6.82 -13.44 -10.19
N ASP A 82 7.71 -14.31 -9.67
CA ASP A 82 9.11 -14.46 -10.12
C ASP A 82 9.82 -13.09 -10.23
N TYR A 83 9.80 -12.34 -9.12
CA TYR A 83 10.45 -11.03 -9.04
C TYR A 83 11.18 -10.87 -7.70
N PRO A 84 12.50 -10.60 -7.69
CA PRO A 84 13.26 -10.47 -6.45
C PRO A 84 12.76 -9.26 -5.65
N MET A 85 12.55 -9.46 -4.35
CA MET A 85 12.03 -8.44 -3.46
C MET A 85 12.69 -8.54 -2.09
N ASN A 86 13.21 -7.43 -1.60
CA ASN A 86 13.75 -7.32 -0.25
C ASN A 86 12.60 -7.13 0.73
N TYR A 87 12.18 -8.22 1.33
CA TYR A 87 11.24 -8.26 2.44
C TYR A 87 11.83 -9.06 3.58
N HIS A 88 12.01 -8.43 4.75
CA HIS A 88 12.62 -9.04 5.93
C HIS A 88 11.62 -9.00 7.09
N VAL A 89 11.39 -10.15 7.69
CA VAL A 89 10.59 -10.26 8.93
C VAL A 89 11.56 -10.16 10.10
N THR A 90 11.75 -8.95 10.61
CA THR A 90 12.73 -8.62 11.66
C THR A 90 12.10 -8.53 13.04
N GLY A 91 10.78 -8.46 13.10
CA GLY A 91 10.05 -8.08 14.29
C GLY A 91 10.14 -6.58 14.60
N SER A 92 9.32 -6.13 15.53
CA SER A 92 9.39 -4.77 16.06
C SER A 92 9.17 -4.71 17.58
N ILE A 93 9.77 -3.69 18.22
CA ILE A 93 9.62 -3.42 19.65
C ILE A 93 9.00 -2.02 19.80
N ARG A 94 7.83 -1.92 20.42
CA ARG A 94 7.14 -0.66 20.70
C ARG A 94 7.28 -0.32 22.17
N LEU A 95 8.01 0.74 22.46
CA LEU A 95 8.38 1.10 23.81
C LEU A 95 7.22 1.78 24.57
N GLY A 96 7.06 1.42 25.83
CA GLY A 96 6.08 1.99 26.74
C GLY A 96 6.76 2.68 27.93
N HIS A 97 6.48 3.97 28.13
CA HIS A 97 7.01 4.78 29.22
C HIS A 97 6.01 4.96 30.37
N SER A 98 4.78 4.50 30.22
CA SER A 98 3.76 4.65 31.25
C SER A 98 2.99 3.36 31.48
N LYS A 99 2.36 3.28 32.65
CA LYS A 99 1.53 2.15 33.04
C LYS A 99 0.31 2.00 32.13
N GLU A 100 -0.28 3.11 31.72
CA GLU A 100 -1.43 3.17 30.81
C GLU A 100 -1.04 2.63 29.42
N ARG A 101 0.16 2.98 28.95
CA ARG A 101 0.68 2.45 27.67
C ARG A 101 0.91 0.95 27.72
N LEU A 102 1.43 0.46 28.84
CA LEU A 102 1.61 -0.99 29.02
C LEU A 102 0.27 -1.73 29.07
N GLN A 103 -0.75 -1.16 29.71
CA GLN A 103 -2.12 -1.73 29.71
C GLN A 103 -2.72 -1.75 28.31
N GLU A 104 -2.49 -0.71 27.49
CA GLU A 104 -2.89 -0.71 26.08
C GLU A 104 -2.21 -1.86 25.32
N PHE A 105 -0.90 -2.06 25.49
CA PHE A 105 -0.18 -3.14 24.88
C PHE A 105 -0.69 -4.52 25.28
N GLN A 106 -1.02 -4.71 26.56
CA GLN A 106 -1.63 -5.95 27.05
C GLN A 106 -2.97 -6.24 26.38
N ARG A 107 -3.81 -5.20 26.22
CA ARG A 107 -5.09 -5.32 25.49
C ARG A 107 -4.86 -5.70 24.03
N VAL A 108 -3.90 -5.08 23.37
CA VAL A 108 -3.55 -5.34 21.97
C VAL A 108 -2.99 -6.76 21.81
N ALA A 109 -2.12 -7.21 22.70
CA ALA A 109 -1.62 -8.58 22.69
C ALA A 109 -2.77 -9.60 22.85
N GLY A 110 -3.78 -9.27 23.67
CA GLY A 110 -5.02 -10.06 23.76
C GLY A 110 -5.81 -10.13 22.45
N MET A 111 -5.93 -9.01 21.75
CA MET A 111 -6.55 -8.97 20.41
C MET A 111 -5.75 -9.77 19.37
N GLY A 112 -4.42 -9.66 19.40
CA GLY A 112 -3.52 -10.42 18.54
C GLY A 112 -3.73 -11.93 18.73
N ARG A 113 -3.74 -12.41 19.97
CA ARG A 113 -3.98 -13.85 20.27
C ARG A 113 -5.31 -14.34 19.71
N TYR A 114 -6.36 -13.54 19.78
CA TYR A 114 -7.64 -13.92 19.19
C TYR A 114 -7.55 -14.10 17.66
N GLN A 115 -6.61 -13.41 17.01
CA GLN A 115 -6.32 -13.57 15.57
C GLN A 115 -5.24 -14.63 15.27
N GLY A 116 -4.77 -15.36 16.27
CA GLY A 116 -3.69 -16.34 16.12
C GLY A 116 -2.29 -15.71 15.99
N MET A 117 -2.13 -14.46 16.44
CA MET A 117 -0.83 -13.77 16.52
C MET A 117 -0.30 -13.83 17.95
N ASP A 118 0.94 -14.23 18.10
CA ASP A 118 1.60 -14.32 19.40
C ASP A 118 2.45 -13.06 19.63
N LEU A 119 1.84 -12.04 20.20
CA LEU A 119 2.46 -10.78 20.56
C LEU A 119 2.92 -10.82 22.02
N ASP A 120 4.19 -10.52 22.26
CA ASP A 120 4.79 -10.57 23.60
C ASP A 120 4.80 -9.20 24.30
N ILE A 121 4.64 -9.21 25.61
CA ILE A 121 4.92 -8.07 26.48
C ILE A 121 6.29 -8.28 27.11
N LEU A 122 7.23 -7.38 26.79
CA LEU A 122 8.62 -7.45 27.28
C LEU A 122 8.84 -6.57 28.49
N ALA A 123 9.57 -7.07 29.50
CA ALA A 123 10.14 -6.26 30.56
C ALA A 123 11.38 -5.48 30.06
N PRO A 124 11.81 -4.41 30.76
CA PRO A 124 12.96 -3.59 30.35
C PRO A 124 14.25 -4.39 30.12
N ASP A 125 14.53 -5.38 30.92
CA ASP A 125 15.71 -6.25 30.77
C ASP A 125 15.63 -7.12 29.51
N GLU A 126 14.44 -7.60 29.17
CA GLU A 126 14.20 -8.36 27.94
C GLU A 126 14.33 -7.49 26.69
N ILE A 127 13.90 -6.22 26.76
CA ILE A 127 14.14 -5.23 25.70
C ILE A 127 15.64 -5.04 25.50
N LYS A 128 16.40 -4.82 26.59
CA LYS A 128 17.85 -4.62 26.54
C LYS A 128 18.57 -5.84 25.96
N SER A 129 18.12 -7.04 26.29
CA SER A 129 18.67 -8.29 25.75
C SER A 129 18.44 -8.42 24.23
N ARG A 130 17.26 -8.07 23.72
CA ARG A 130 16.92 -8.16 22.28
C ARG A 130 17.53 -7.01 21.48
N TYR A 131 17.62 -5.82 22.08
CA TYR A 131 18.16 -4.61 21.47
C TYR A 131 19.14 -3.90 22.41
N PRO A 132 20.41 -4.29 22.39
CA PRO A 132 21.42 -3.80 23.33
C PRO A 132 21.68 -2.29 23.29
N PHE A 133 21.31 -1.62 22.20
CA PHE A 133 21.47 -0.16 22.06
C PHE A 133 20.34 0.65 22.73
N ALA A 134 19.22 0.00 23.13
CA ALA A 134 18.13 0.70 23.78
C ALA A 134 18.51 1.21 25.17
N GLU A 135 18.14 2.44 25.50
CA GLU A 135 18.06 2.92 26.87
C GLU A 135 16.73 2.47 27.48
N THR A 136 16.78 1.82 28.64
CA THR A 136 15.60 1.14 29.23
C THR A 136 15.25 1.61 30.63
N HIS A 137 16.00 2.57 31.16
CA HIS A 137 15.87 3.03 32.56
C HIS A 137 14.53 3.71 32.90
N ASP A 138 13.86 4.27 31.90
CA ASP A 138 12.57 4.96 32.02
C ASP A 138 11.40 4.19 31.39
N LEU A 139 11.64 2.93 30.96
CA LEU A 139 10.62 2.10 30.35
C LEU A 139 9.84 1.28 31.39
N THR A 140 8.53 1.18 31.19
CA THR A 140 7.66 0.27 31.95
C THR A 140 7.54 -1.10 31.29
N GLY A 141 7.88 -1.21 30.01
CA GLY A 141 7.85 -2.41 29.20
C GLY A 141 7.67 -2.11 27.72
N ALA A 142 7.48 -3.12 26.92
CA ALA A 142 7.25 -2.97 25.48
C ALA A 142 6.28 -4.02 24.95
N LEU A 143 5.71 -3.75 23.77
CA LEU A 143 5.05 -4.74 22.94
C LEU A 143 6.06 -5.20 21.89
N TYR A 144 6.30 -6.49 21.80
CA TYR A 144 7.06 -7.13 20.73
C TYR A 144 6.13 -7.82 19.75
N ASP A 145 6.31 -7.49 18.48
CA ASP A 145 5.62 -8.14 17.37
C ASP A 145 6.66 -8.88 16.51
N PRO A 146 6.68 -10.22 16.53
CA PRO A 146 7.63 -11.02 15.75
C PRO A 146 7.28 -11.07 14.25
N TYR A 147 6.10 -10.61 13.85
CA TYR A 147 5.61 -10.68 12.46
C TYR A 147 5.89 -9.41 11.66
N ASP A 148 6.21 -8.32 12.34
CA ASP A 148 6.58 -7.05 11.70
C ASP A 148 7.87 -7.19 10.89
N GLY A 149 8.02 -6.34 9.90
CA GLY A 149 9.21 -6.36 9.06
C GLY A 149 9.45 -5.06 8.33
N ASP A 150 10.35 -5.13 7.39
CA ASP A 150 10.65 -4.05 6.45
C ASP A 150 10.65 -4.58 5.00
N ILE A 151 10.34 -3.70 4.07
CA ILE A 151 10.26 -4.00 2.66
C ILE A 151 10.80 -2.82 1.84
N ASP A 152 11.42 -3.09 0.70
CA ASP A 152 11.66 -2.04 -0.29
C ASP A 152 10.34 -1.69 -1.00
N PRO A 153 9.78 -0.48 -0.79
CA PRO A 153 8.48 -0.10 -1.36
C PRO A 153 8.48 -0.05 -2.89
N ALA A 154 9.63 0.27 -3.50
CA ALA A 154 9.75 0.30 -4.95
C ALA A 154 9.76 -1.12 -5.53
N GLN A 155 10.53 -2.03 -4.93
CA GLN A 155 10.54 -3.44 -5.34
C GLN A 155 9.17 -4.10 -5.17
N LEU A 156 8.48 -3.87 -4.05
CA LEU A 156 7.10 -4.33 -3.84
C LEU A 156 6.18 -3.88 -4.99
N THR A 157 6.26 -2.58 -5.33
CA THR A 157 5.42 -2.03 -6.39
C THR A 157 5.74 -2.64 -7.76
N GLN A 158 7.03 -2.86 -8.05
CA GLN A 158 7.44 -3.51 -9.30
C GLN A 158 7.02 -5.00 -9.36
N ALA A 159 7.10 -5.72 -8.23
CA ALA A 159 6.62 -7.10 -8.14
C ALA A 159 5.12 -7.19 -8.42
N LEU A 160 4.31 -6.34 -7.77
CA LEU A 160 2.87 -6.25 -8.04
C LEU A 160 2.58 -5.87 -9.49
N ALA A 161 3.36 -4.94 -10.06
CA ALA A 161 3.21 -4.52 -11.46
C ALA A 161 3.55 -5.64 -12.44
N LYS A 162 4.59 -6.45 -12.13
CA LYS A 162 4.91 -7.64 -12.92
C LYS A 162 3.75 -8.64 -12.86
N GLY A 163 3.30 -9.00 -11.66
CA GLY A 163 2.18 -9.93 -11.49
C GLY A 163 0.91 -9.48 -12.21
N ALA A 164 0.57 -8.19 -12.15
CA ALA A 164 -0.56 -7.64 -12.89
C ALA A 164 -0.41 -7.79 -14.41
N ARG A 165 0.80 -7.52 -14.96
CA ARG A 165 1.09 -7.68 -16.40
C ARG A 165 1.03 -9.15 -16.83
N ASP A 166 1.57 -10.05 -16.03
CA ASP A 166 1.55 -11.50 -16.31
C ASP A 166 0.10 -12.03 -16.39
N LEU A 167 -0.81 -11.40 -15.64
CA LEU A 167 -2.25 -11.66 -15.68
C LEU A 167 -3.00 -10.89 -16.79
N GLY A 168 -2.31 -10.12 -17.63
CA GLY A 168 -2.87 -9.44 -18.80
C GLY A 168 -3.22 -7.96 -18.64
N ALA A 169 -3.07 -7.37 -17.44
CA ALA A 169 -3.30 -5.94 -17.22
C ALA A 169 -2.24 -5.08 -17.93
N LYS A 170 -2.62 -3.86 -18.34
CA LYS A 170 -1.74 -2.95 -19.09
C LYS A 170 -1.31 -1.77 -18.22
N ILE A 171 -0.04 -1.42 -18.27
CA ILE A 171 0.54 -0.29 -17.55
C ILE A 171 1.21 0.66 -18.55
N TYR A 172 0.73 1.90 -18.59
CA TYR A 172 1.29 2.97 -19.42
C TYR A 172 2.00 4.00 -18.54
N ARG A 173 3.32 3.99 -18.60
CA ARG A 173 4.19 5.00 -17.96
C ARG A 173 4.35 6.21 -18.87
N PHE A 174 4.71 7.35 -18.31
CA PHE A 174 4.82 8.63 -19.04
C PHE A 174 3.56 8.93 -19.84
N CYS A 175 2.40 8.67 -19.19
CA CYS A 175 1.10 8.79 -19.79
C CYS A 175 0.11 9.44 -18.78
N PRO A 176 0.24 10.74 -18.53
CA PRO A 176 -0.67 11.45 -17.64
C PRO A 176 -2.10 11.46 -18.20
N ALA A 177 -3.09 11.28 -17.34
CA ALA A 177 -4.45 11.68 -17.64
C ALA A 177 -4.52 13.22 -17.67
N THR A 178 -4.96 13.80 -18.78
CA THR A 178 -4.99 15.25 -19.00
C THR A 178 -6.40 15.83 -19.00
N GLY A 179 -7.40 14.99 -19.10
CA GLY A 179 -8.81 15.37 -19.06
C GLY A 179 -9.70 14.16 -18.87
N VAL A 180 -10.91 14.43 -18.40
CA VAL A 180 -11.92 13.41 -18.19
C VAL A 180 -13.27 14.00 -18.61
N ARG A 181 -14.07 13.21 -19.31
CA ARG A 181 -15.46 13.53 -19.61
C ARG A 181 -16.31 12.27 -19.53
N ARG A 182 -17.62 12.45 -19.43
CA ARG A 182 -18.56 11.33 -19.46
C ARG A 182 -19.34 11.35 -20.78
N GLU A 183 -19.38 10.19 -21.43
CA GLU A 183 -20.12 9.99 -22.68
C GLU A 183 -20.84 8.63 -22.63
N ASN A 184 -22.15 8.61 -22.84
CA ASN A 184 -22.96 7.38 -22.94
C ASN A 184 -22.71 6.39 -21.79
N ASP A 185 -22.73 6.88 -20.55
CA ASP A 185 -22.48 6.12 -19.33
C ASP A 185 -21.03 5.58 -19.13
N GLU A 186 -20.12 5.92 -20.01
CA GLU A 186 -18.70 5.63 -19.88
C GLU A 186 -17.88 6.87 -19.53
N TRP A 187 -16.75 6.66 -18.89
CA TRP A 187 -15.73 7.67 -18.73
C TRP A 187 -14.79 7.66 -19.94
N VAL A 188 -14.44 8.82 -20.43
CA VAL A 188 -13.42 8.99 -21.47
C VAL A 188 -12.26 9.77 -20.86
N ILE A 189 -11.11 9.09 -20.76
CA ILE A 189 -9.88 9.65 -20.20
C ILE A 189 -8.99 10.08 -21.36
N SER A 190 -8.69 11.38 -21.43
CA SER A 190 -7.76 11.93 -22.43
C SER A 190 -6.32 11.82 -21.95
N THR A 191 -5.42 11.45 -22.84
CA THR A 191 -3.97 11.41 -22.63
C THR A 191 -3.23 11.94 -23.85
N ALA A 192 -1.94 12.22 -23.72
CA ALA A 192 -1.08 12.58 -24.87
C ALA A 192 -0.94 11.45 -25.91
N LYS A 193 -1.32 10.21 -25.57
CA LYS A 193 -1.24 9.03 -26.45
C LYS A 193 -2.59 8.64 -27.06
N GLY A 194 -3.63 9.41 -26.82
CA GLY A 194 -5.00 9.14 -27.25
C GLY A 194 -5.99 9.05 -26.09
N GLU A 195 -7.18 8.55 -26.34
CA GLU A 195 -8.26 8.45 -25.38
C GLU A 195 -8.53 6.99 -25.00
N ILE A 196 -8.95 6.78 -23.74
CA ILE A 196 -9.40 5.48 -23.25
C ILE A 196 -10.83 5.64 -22.74
N ARG A 197 -11.73 4.80 -23.22
CA ARG A 197 -13.09 4.64 -22.68
C ARG A 197 -13.07 3.60 -21.57
N CYS A 198 -13.82 3.82 -20.48
CA CYS A 198 -13.93 2.84 -19.42
C CYS A 198 -15.23 2.96 -18.61
N GLU A 199 -15.64 1.84 -18.00
CA GLU A 199 -16.78 1.79 -17.09
C GLU A 199 -16.44 2.41 -15.72
N TYR A 200 -15.25 2.10 -15.20
CA TYR A 200 -14.83 2.50 -13.87
C TYR A 200 -13.48 3.20 -13.89
N VAL A 201 -13.31 4.14 -12.96
CA VAL A 201 -12.03 4.81 -12.72
C VAL A 201 -11.65 4.71 -11.25
N VAL A 202 -10.42 4.31 -11.00
CA VAL A 202 -9.82 4.33 -9.67
C VAL A 202 -8.82 5.49 -9.60
N ASN A 203 -9.11 6.47 -8.76
CA ASN A 203 -8.18 7.56 -8.48
C ASN A 203 -7.21 7.15 -7.38
N ALA A 204 -6.00 6.75 -7.77
CA ALA A 204 -4.88 6.38 -6.89
C ALA A 204 -3.69 7.34 -7.05
N ALA A 205 -3.95 8.60 -7.41
CA ALA A 205 -2.94 9.60 -7.78
C ALA A 205 -2.17 10.18 -6.57
N GLY A 206 -2.32 9.60 -5.36
CA GLY A 206 -1.58 9.99 -4.18
C GLY A 206 -1.75 11.48 -3.84
N TYR A 207 -0.65 12.22 -3.73
CA TYR A 207 -0.66 13.66 -3.47
C TYR A 207 -1.50 14.45 -4.49
N TYR A 208 -1.60 13.96 -5.73
CA TYR A 208 -2.38 14.60 -6.82
C TYR A 208 -3.83 14.09 -6.92
N ALA A 209 -4.31 13.29 -5.96
CA ALA A 209 -5.66 12.71 -6.03
C ALA A 209 -6.76 13.78 -6.04
N ARG A 210 -6.52 14.94 -5.39
CA ARG A 210 -7.43 16.08 -5.38
C ARG A 210 -7.57 16.70 -6.78
N GLU A 211 -6.46 16.93 -7.47
CA GLU A 211 -6.42 17.50 -8.82
C GLU A 211 -7.10 16.56 -9.81
N VAL A 212 -6.79 15.26 -9.72
CA VAL A 212 -7.46 14.24 -10.53
C VAL A 212 -8.96 14.20 -10.22
N GLY A 213 -9.35 14.24 -8.94
CA GLY A 213 -10.76 14.28 -8.53
C GLY A 213 -11.55 15.46 -9.12
N LYS A 214 -10.92 16.64 -9.23
CA LYS A 214 -11.53 17.80 -9.87
C LYS A 214 -11.88 17.58 -11.35
N MET A 215 -11.10 16.77 -12.08
CA MET A 215 -11.40 16.44 -13.47
C MET A 215 -12.73 15.68 -13.62
N PHE A 216 -13.15 14.97 -12.57
CA PHE A 216 -14.39 14.20 -12.50
C PHE A 216 -15.58 15.01 -11.96
N GLY A 217 -15.40 16.30 -11.67
CA GLY A 217 -16.44 17.14 -11.05
C GLY A 217 -16.76 16.77 -9.61
N ALA A 218 -15.97 15.88 -9.00
CA ALA A 218 -16.12 15.53 -7.60
C ALA A 218 -15.78 16.74 -6.73
N ALA A 219 -16.68 17.11 -5.82
CA ALA A 219 -16.37 18.04 -4.75
C ALA A 219 -15.12 17.51 -4.02
N ALA A 220 -14.11 18.35 -3.84
CA ALA A 220 -12.82 17.96 -3.33
C ALA A 220 -12.97 17.12 -2.04
N ILE A 221 -12.57 15.86 -2.07
CA ILE A 221 -12.26 15.13 -0.84
C ILE A 221 -11.13 15.94 -0.20
N ALA A 222 -11.41 16.51 0.98
CA ALA A 222 -10.42 17.24 1.73
C ALA A 222 -9.29 16.27 2.08
N THR A 223 -8.19 16.33 1.35
CA THR A 223 -6.95 15.76 1.82
C THR A 223 -6.43 16.75 2.87
N ASN A 224 -6.38 16.35 4.12
CA ASN A 224 -5.69 17.08 5.20
C ASN A 224 -4.15 16.99 5.01
N ALA A 225 -3.67 17.17 3.80
CA ALA A 225 -2.26 17.35 3.50
C ALA A 225 -1.98 18.85 3.60
N GLY A 226 -1.65 19.28 4.82
CA GLY A 226 -0.97 20.51 5.21
C GLY A 226 -1.12 21.71 4.27
N GLU A 227 -2.07 22.60 4.57
CA GLU A 227 -1.82 24.04 4.46
C GLU A 227 -1.10 24.41 5.76
N GLU A 228 0.24 24.37 5.76
CA GLU A 228 1.13 25.16 6.61
C GLU A 228 2.21 25.80 5.74
#